data_626f102b3d9dd9c2db49bd2eda67c94d
#
_entry.id   626f102b3d9dd9c2db49bd2eda67c94d
#
_cell.length_a   1.000
_cell.length_b   1.000
_cell.length_c   1.000
_cell.angle_alpha   90.00
_cell.angle_beta   90.00
_cell.angle_gamma   90.00
#
_symmetry.space_group_name_H-M   'P 1'
#
loop_
_entity.id
_entity.type
_entity.pdbx_description
1 polymer ?
#
loop_
_entity_poly.entity_id
_entity_poly.type
_entity_poly.pdbx_seq_one_letter_code
_entity_poly.pdbx_strand_id
1 'polypeptide(L)'
;VDHTLKSADRKEIGRAAELIQESVRNHGRLHVTGIGKPGHLAGYIASLMASTGTPTYFLHGTEAVHGSSGQLVPGDVVIATSNSGNTEELMATVLCAKQNGCKIIGITGNPDSQLAKASDVTLIADVTEAGEGGPLNRAPRNSILAETLVLQMLSVVLQADAHVTPEEYVMHHPHGALGKLREDEV
;
A
#
# COMPACT_ATOMS: atom_id res chain seq x y z
N VAL A 1 -7.28 -13.65 9.01
CA VAL A 1 -6.41 -12.78 9.83
C VAL A 1 -5.23 -13.59 10.35
N ASP A 2 -5.45 -14.60 11.17
CA ASP A 2 -4.38 -15.39 11.78
C ASP A 2 -3.46 -16.08 10.74
N HIS A 3 -4.05 -16.64 9.68
CA HIS A 3 -3.30 -17.20 8.54
C HIS A 3 -2.42 -16.13 7.88
N THR A 4 -2.97 -15.00 7.50
CA THR A 4 -2.23 -13.92 6.84
C THR A 4 -1.07 -13.39 7.71
N LEU A 5 -1.30 -13.24 9.02
CA LEU A 5 -0.25 -12.82 9.96
C LEU A 5 0.90 -13.82 10.07
N LYS A 6 0.59 -15.12 9.97
CA LYS A 6 1.59 -16.19 10.04
C LYS A 6 2.32 -16.41 8.72
N SER A 7 1.63 -16.23 7.59
CA SER A 7 2.19 -16.45 6.25
C SER A 7 2.90 -15.23 5.66
N ALA A 8 2.71 -14.05 6.24
CA ALA A 8 3.36 -12.83 5.77
C ALA A 8 4.89 -12.94 5.83
N ASP A 9 5.54 -12.73 4.71
CA ASP A 9 6.99 -12.74 4.63
C ASP A 9 7.58 -11.44 5.20
N ARG A 10 8.08 -11.52 6.42
CA ARG A 10 8.68 -10.38 7.13
C ARG A 10 9.91 -9.82 6.41
N LYS A 11 10.65 -10.66 5.67
CA LYS A 11 11.81 -10.22 4.89
C LYS A 11 11.36 -9.36 3.72
N GLU A 12 10.32 -9.77 3.00
CA GLU A 12 9.78 -8.97 1.90
C GLU A 12 9.12 -7.68 2.38
N ILE A 13 8.48 -7.67 3.57
CA ILE A 13 7.98 -6.43 4.20
C ILE A 13 9.16 -5.49 4.50
N GLY A 14 10.26 -6.00 5.05
CA GLY A 14 11.48 -5.22 5.28
C GLY A 14 12.04 -4.62 3.96
N ARG A 15 12.14 -5.43 2.90
CA ARG A 15 12.58 -4.97 1.58
C ARG A 15 11.66 -3.88 1.00
N ALA A 16 10.35 -4.02 1.17
CA ALA A 16 9.40 -3.00 0.75
C ALA A 16 9.60 -1.69 1.52
N ALA A 17 9.81 -1.77 2.84
CA ALA A 17 10.08 -0.61 3.67
C ALA A 17 11.41 0.07 3.26
N GLU A 18 12.49 -0.68 3.07
CA GLU A 18 13.77 -0.17 2.60
C GLU A 18 13.65 0.56 1.26
N LEU A 19 12.90 -0.02 0.31
CA LEU A 19 12.67 0.57 -1.01
C LEU A 19 11.95 1.93 -0.91
N ILE A 20 10.93 2.02 -0.04
CA ILE A 20 10.19 3.26 0.20
C ILE A 20 11.10 4.30 0.86
N GLN A 21 11.84 3.92 1.90
CA GLN A 21 12.73 4.82 2.62
C GLN A 21 13.87 5.33 1.73
N GLU A 22 14.43 4.48 0.87
CA GLU A 22 15.44 4.90 -0.11
C GLU A 22 14.85 5.95 -1.07
N SER A 23 13.65 5.73 -1.58
CA SER A 23 12.95 6.70 -2.42
C SER A 23 12.75 8.04 -1.70
N VAL A 24 12.22 8.02 -0.48
CA VAL A 24 11.96 9.23 0.32
C VAL A 24 13.27 9.98 0.61
N ARG A 25 14.36 9.28 0.98
CA ARG A 25 15.68 9.92 1.19
C ARG A 25 16.21 10.60 -0.06
N ASN A 26 15.84 10.10 -1.25
CA ASN A 26 16.22 10.66 -2.54
C ASN A 26 15.15 11.62 -3.12
N HIS A 27 14.27 12.16 -2.26
CA HIS A 27 13.19 13.08 -2.64
C HIS A 27 12.10 12.47 -3.55
N GLY A 28 12.04 11.16 -3.65
CA GLY A 28 10.91 10.45 -4.25
C GLY A 28 9.69 10.42 -3.34
N ARG A 29 8.57 9.98 -3.87
CA ARG A 29 7.28 9.96 -3.20
C ARG A 29 6.70 8.55 -3.22
N LEU A 30 5.84 8.28 -2.26
CA LEU A 30 5.06 7.04 -2.21
C LEU A 30 3.66 7.29 -2.77
N HIS A 31 3.22 6.42 -3.68
CA HIS A 31 1.86 6.40 -4.21
C HIS A 31 1.23 5.03 -3.95
N VAL A 32 -0.09 5.01 -3.74
CA VAL A 32 -0.85 3.76 -3.57
C VAL A 32 -1.98 3.74 -4.59
N THR A 33 -2.16 2.61 -5.27
CA THR A 33 -3.17 2.43 -6.30
C THR A 33 -3.84 1.06 -6.24
N GLY A 34 -5.01 0.96 -6.85
CA GLY A 34 -5.80 -0.24 -7.00
C GLY A 34 -7.06 0.05 -7.81
N ILE A 35 -7.76 -0.98 -8.25
CA ILE A 35 -9.00 -0.86 -9.02
C ILE A 35 -10.18 -1.41 -8.21
N GLY A 36 -11.31 -0.71 -8.21
CA GLY A 36 -12.50 -1.11 -7.46
C GLY A 36 -12.29 -1.06 -5.95
N LYS A 37 -12.58 -2.14 -5.22
CA LYS A 37 -12.42 -2.19 -3.75
C LYS A 37 -10.98 -2.03 -3.29
N PRO A 38 -9.97 -2.66 -3.94
CA PRO A 38 -8.56 -2.34 -3.68
C PRO A 38 -8.21 -0.86 -3.88
N GLY A 39 -8.89 -0.14 -4.80
CA GLY A 39 -8.72 1.31 -4.97
C GLY A 39 -9.22 2.12 -3.77
N HIS A 40 -10.35 1.73 -3.15
CA HIS A 40 -10.81 2.34 -1.90
C HIS A 40 -9.85 2.06 -0.73
N LEU A 41 -9.32 0.83 -0.66
CA LEU A 41 -8.26 0.48 0.30
C LEU A 41 -7.01 1.32 0.07
N ALA A 42 -6.59 1.53 -1.18
CA ALA A 42 -5.44 2.36 -1.52
C ALA A 42 -5.59 3.80 -1.01
N GLY A 43 -6.79 4.39 -1.13
CA GLY A 43 -7.08 5.72 -0.56
C GLY A 43 -6.96 5.74 0.97
N TYR A 44 -7.48 4.71 1.65
CA TYR A 44 -7.35 4.56 3.11
C TYR A 44 -5.88 4.45 3.52
N ILE A 45 -5.11 3.58 2.87
CA ILE A 45 -3.69 3.35 3.17
C ILE A 45 -2.84 4.58 2.90
N ALA A 46 -3.10 5.31 1.81
CA ALA A 46 -2.42 6.56 1.53
C ALA A 46 -2.63 7.59 2.66
N SER A 47 -3.87 7.71 3.14
CA SER A 47 -4.21 8.58 4.27
C SER A 47 -3.53 8.12 5.56
N LEU A 48 -3.54 6.83 5.87
CA LEU A 48 -2.92 6.27 7.07
C LEU A 48 -1.41 6.53 7.07
N MET A 49 -0.69 6.15 6.02
CA MET A 49 0.76 6.30 5.93
C MET A 49 1.18 7.77 5.97
N ALA A 50 0.44 8.65 5.29
CA ALA A 50 0.69 10.09 5.33
C ALA A 50 0.59 10.64 6.76
N SER A 51 -0.42 10.21 7.52
CA SER A 51 -0.64 10.68 8.91
C SER A 51 0.35 10.11 9.92
N THR A 52 1.07 9.04 9.56
CA THR A 52 2.03 8.35 10.43
C THR A 52 3.48 8.54 10.00
N GLY A 53 3.78 9.61 9.25
CA GLY A 53 5.13 10.07 8.96
C GLY A 53 5.72 9.64 7.62
N THR A 54 4.94 8.94 6.78
CA THR A 54 5.37 8.62 5.40
C THR A 54 4.47 9.36 4.41
N PRO A 55 4.91 10.51 3.83
CA PRO A 55 4.11 11.26 2.87
C PRO A 55 3.70 10.37 1.69
N THR A 56 2.41 10.09 1.60
CA THR A 56 1.85 9.11 0.68
C THR A 56 0.65 9.69 -0.06
N TYR A 57 0.54 9.38 -1.33
CA TYR A 57 -0.47 9.92 -2.24
C TYR A 57 -1.31 8.80 -2.84
N PHE A 58 -2.60 9.04 -2.98
CA PHE A 58 -3.47 8.15 -3.75
C PHE A 58 -3.28 8.41 -5.24
N LEU A 59 -3.00 7.35 -6.02
CA LEU A 59 -2.99 7.37 -7.48
C LEU A 59 -4.24 6.63 -7.98
N HIS A 60 -5.14 7.37 -8.64
CA HIS A 60 -6.34 6.75 -9.19
C HIS A 60 -5.99 5.84 -10.37
N GLY A 61 -6.29 4.53 -10.25
CA GLY A 61 -5.81 3.52 -11.19
C GLY A 61 -6.23 3.77 -12.64
N THR A 62 -7.48 4.14 -12.90
CA THR A 62 -7.94 4.40 -14.27
C THR A 62 -7.54 5.78 -14.79
N GLU A 63 -7.50 6.79 -13.92
CA GLU A 63 -7.09 8.15 -14.33
C GLU A 63 -5.59 8.26 -14.62
N ALA A 64 -4.78 7.35 -14.07
CA ALA A 64 -3.35 7.31 -14.30
C ALA A 64 -3.01 7.24 -15.81
N VAL A 65 -3.70 6.39 -16.55
CA VAL A 65 -3.49 6.22 -18.00
C VAL A 65 -4.14 7.34 -18.86
N HIS A 66 -4.88 8.24 -18.21
CA HIS A 66 -5.52 9.39 -18.84
C HIS A 66 -4.89 10.73 -18.41
N GLY A 67 -3.64 10.71 -17.96
CA GLY A 67 -2.84 11.90 -17.65
C GLY A 67 -2.46 12.07 -16.18
N SER A 68 -3.16 11.44 -15.22
CA SER A 68 -2.83 11.57 -13.79
C SER A 68 -1.47 10.96 -13.43
N SER A 69 -0.89 10.10 -14.28
CA SER A 69 0.50 9.66 -14.13
C SER A 69 1.53 10.77 -14.25
N GLY A 70 1.15 11.95 -14.75
CA GLY A 70 2.00 13.14 -14.72
C GLY A 70 2.39 13.61 -13.32
N GLN A 71 1.73 13.12 -12.26
CA GLN A 71 2.17 13.34 -10.88
C GLN A 71 3.36 12.46 -10.48
N LEU A 72 3.70 11.42 -11.24
CA LEU A 72 4.82 10.52 -10.97
C LEU A 72 6.13 11.10 -11.51
N VAL A 73 7.21 10.89 -10.74
CA VAL A 73 8.55 11.25 -11.18
C VAL A 73 9.51 10.06 -11.01
N PRO A 74 10.63 10.02 -11.77
CA PRO A 74 11.64 8.98 -11.58
C PRO A 74 12.11 8.88 -10.13
N GLY A 75 12.15 7.65 -9.61
CA GLY A 75 12.52 7.38 -8.22
C GLY A 75 11.33 7.28 -7.25
N ASP A 76 10.12 7.65 -7.66
CA ASP A 76 8.91 7.37 -6.88
C ASP A 76 8.68 5.86 -6.71
N VAL A 77 7.97 5.49 -5.65
CA VAL A 77 7.48 4.12 -5.41
C VAL A 77 5.96 4.09 -5.56
N VAL A 78 5.45 3.07 -6.24
CA VAL A 78 4.02 2.83 -6.37
C VAL A 78 3.66 1.48 -5.76
N ILE A 79 2.85 1.48 -4.71
CA ILE A 79 2.19 0.28 -4.18
C ILE A 79 0.95 0.03 -5.03
N ALA A 80 0.89 -1.12 -5.70
CA ALA A 80 -0.26 -1.56 -6.49
C ALA A 80 -0.91 -2.78 -5.84
N THR A 81 -2.22 -2.74 -5.60
CA THR A 81 -2.93 -3.81 -4.89
C THR A 81 -4.03 -4.45 -5.75
N SER A 82 -4.02 -5.77 -5.84
CA SER A 82 -5.00 -6.60 -6.55
C SER A 82 -4.90 -8.06 -6.12
N ASN A 83 -5.94 -8.64 -5.57
CA ASN A 83 -5.93 -10.03 -5.14
C ASN A 83 -5.57 -11.01 -6.28
N SER A 84 -6.18 -10.87 -7.46
CA SER A 84 -5.82 -11.69 -8.62
C SER A 84 -4.46 -11.34 -9.21
N GLY A 85 -4.04 -10.09 -9.07
CA GLY A 85 -2.84 -9.53 -9.69
C GLY A 85 -2.85 -9.50 -11.23
N ASN A 86 -4.05 -9.66 -11.84
CA ASN A 86 -4.22 -9.74 -13.30
C ASN A 86 -5.28 -8.76 -13.83
N THR A 87 -5.67 -7.76 -13.04
CA THR A 87 -6.63 -6.72 -13.45
C THR A 87 -5.99 -5.85 -14.54
N GLU A 88 -6.55 -5.85 -15.73
CA GLU A 88 -5.97 -5.20 -16.93
C GLU A 88 -5.73 -3.70 -16.72
N GLU A 89 -6.70 -2.99 -16.15
CA GLU A 89 -6.60 -1.56 -15.86
C GLU A 89 -5.48 -1.25 -14.86
N LEU A 90 -5.31 -2.11 -13.86
CA LEU A 90 -4.21 -1.96 -12.91
C LEU A 90 -2.85 -2.21 -13.59
N MET A 91 -2.78 -3.22 -14.44
CA MET A 91 -1.53 -3.52 -15.16
C MET A 91 -1.16 -2.39 -16.13
N ALA A 92 -2.13 -1.75 -16.78
CA ALA A 92 -1.89 -0.55 -17.58
C ALA A 92 -1.30 0.60 -16.71
N THR A 93 -1.84 0.80 -15.51
CA THR A 93 -1.33 1.78 -14.55
C THR A 93 0.08 1.44 -14.07
N VAL A 94 0.35 0.18 -13.75
CA VAL A 94 1.69 -0.31 -13.34
C VAL A 94 2.71 -0.08 -14.46
N LEU A 95 2.34 -0.40 -15.71
CA LEU A 95 3.21 -0.15 -16.86
C LEU A 95 3.51 1.35 -17.03
N CYS A 96 2.49 2.19 -16.89
CA CYS A 96 2.62 3.64 -16.95
C CYS A 96 3.57 4.16 -15.85
N ALA A 97 3.44 3.66 -14.61
CA ALA A 97 4.34 4.01 -13.51
C ALA A 97 5.80 3.59 -13.80
N LYS A 98 6.01 2.39 -14.31
CA LYS A 98 7.36 1.93 -14.73
C LYS A 98 7.97 2.78 -15.83
N GLN A 99 7.18 3.21 -16.81
CA GLN A 99 7.62 4.12 -17.88
C GLN A 99 8.02 5.50 -17.33
N ASN A 100 7.41 5.93 -16.22
CA ASN A 100 7.79 7.15 -15.49
C ASN A 100 8.99 6.94 -14.55
N GLY A 101 9.62 5.77 -14.56
CA GLY A 101 10.81 5.49 -13.74
C GLY A 101 10.51 5.16 -12.28
N CYS A 102 9.27 4.78 -11.95
CA CYS A 102 8.88 4.38 -10.61
C CYS A 102 9.26 2.92 -10.32
N LYS A 103 9.48 2.62 -9.04
CA LYS A 103 9.57 1.26 -8.50
C LYS A 103 8.18 0.76 -8.09
N ILE A 104 7.95 -0.54 -8.20
CA ILE A 104 6.65 -1.15 -7.94
C ILE A 104 6.73 -2.11 -6.75
N ILE A 105 5.82 -1.92 -5.79
CA ILE A 105 5.53 -2.89 -4.74
C ILE A 105 4.14 -3.49 -5.05
N GLY A 106 4.09 -4.77 -5.38
CA GLY A 106 2.83 -5.47 -5.66
C GLY A 106 2.27 -6.13 -4.41
N ILE A 107 0.98 -5.90 -4.16
CA ILE A 107 0.22 -6.62 -3.12
C ILE A 107 -0.78 -7.52 -3.83
N THR A 108 -0.63 -8.84 -3.68
CA THR A 108 -1.48 -9.80 -4.40
C THR A 108 -1.63 -11.11 -3.65
N GLY A 109 -2.75 -11.82 -3.85
CA GLY A 109 -2.92 -13.20 -3.37
C GLY A 109 -2.30 -14.25 -4.30
N ASN A 110 -1.87 -13.85 -5.50
CA ASN A 110 -1.36 -14.76 -6.53
C ASN A 110 0.12 -14.47 -6.86
N PRO A 111 1.06 -15.30 -6.36
CA PRO A 111 2.50 -15.10 -6.60
C PRO A 111 2.92 -15.24 -8.08
N ASP A 112 2.10 -15.91 -8.90
CA ASP A 112 2.38 -16.12 -10.32
C ASP A 112 1.74 -15.08 -11.25
N SER A 113 1.06 -14.07 -10.66
CA SER A 113 0.34 -13.04 -11.38
C SER A 113 1.24 -12.11 -12.19
N GLN A 114 0.63 -11.36 -13.11
CA GLN A 114 1.31 -10.32 -13.88
C GLN A 114 1.84 -9.22 -12.95
N LEU A 115 1.08 -8.83 -11.92
CA LEU A 115 1.49 -7.85 -10.94
C LEU A 115 2.74 -8.32 -10.19
N ALA A 116 2.75 -9.56 -9.68
CA ALA A 116 3.92 -10.12 -8.99
C ALA A 116 5.17 -10.09 -9.88
N LYS A 117 5.03 -10.50 -11.13
CA LYS A 117 6.14 -10.52 -12.11
C LYS A 117 6.64 -9.12 -12.51
N ALA A 118 5.76 -8.12 -12.47
CA ALA A 118 6.09 -6.75 -12.82
C ALA A 118 6.68 -5.95 -11.64
N SER A 119 6.56 -6.44 -10.41
CA SER A 119 6.95 -5.76 -9.18
C SER A 119 8.44 -5.91 -8.86
N ASP A 120 9.04 -4.90 -8.26
CA ASP A 120 10.39 -4.95 -7.69
C ASP A 120 10.38 -5.69 -6.34
N VAL A 121 9.28 -5.57 -5.60
CA VAL A 121 8.99 -6.32 -4.37
C VAL A 121 7.53 -6.78 -4.42
N THR A 122 7.26 -8.02 -4.02
CA THR A 122 5.90 -8.56 -3.96
C THR A 122 5.58 -8.99 -2.53
N LEU A 123 4.47 -8.49 -2.00
CA LEU A 123 3.91 -8.91 -0.72
C LEU A 123 2.68 -9.76 -0.97
N ILE A 124 2.70 -10.99 -0.47
CA ILE A 124 1.62 -11.95 -0.68
C ILE A 124 0.55 -11.80 0.41
N ALA A 125 -0.67 -11.49 -0.05
CA ALA A 125 -1.88 -11.39 0.78
C ALA A 125 -2.78 -12.62 0.51
N ASP A 126 -2.31 -13.79 0.93
CA ASP A 126 -2.95 -15.07 0.58
C ASP A 126 -4.29 -15.27 1.31
N VAL A 127 -5.31 -15.66 0.54
CA VAL A 127 -6.64 -16.05 1.02
C VAL A 127 -7.12 -17.38 0.40
N THR A 128 -6.22 -18.12 -0.24
CA THR A 128 -6.53 -19.30 -1.05
C THR A 128 -7.34 -20.34 -0.28
N GLU A 129 -6.98 -20.62 0.97
CA GLU A 129 -7.69 -21.58 1.82
C GLU A 129 -9.06 -21.09 2.29
N ALA A 130 -9.20 -19.77 2.53
CA ALA A 130 -10.43 -19.20 3.10
C ALA A 130 -11.46 -18.82 2.03
N GLY A 131 -11.03 -18.61 0.79
CA GLY A 131 -11.85 -17.98 -0.24
C GLY A 131 -12.35 -16.59 0.18
N GLU A 132 -13.36 -16.07 -0.50
CA GLU A 132 -13.89 -14.72 -0.18
C GLU A 132 -14.99 -14.74 0.89
N GLY A 133 -15.48 -15.90 1.25
CA GLY A 133 -16.57 -16.06 2.21
C GLY A 133 -17.91 -15.51 1.72
N GLY A 134 -18.95 -15.68 2.57
CA GLY A 134 -20.31 -15.29 2.27
C GLY A 134 -21.03 -16.23 1.26
N PRO A 135 -22.33 -16.00 0.99
CA PRO A 135 -23.16 -16.96 0.26
C PRO A 135 -22.68 -17.27 -1.17
N LEU A 136 -22.04 -16.33 -1.84
CA LEU A 136 -21.56 -16.48 -3.21
C LEU A 136 -20.04 -16.76 -3.30
N ASN A 137 -19.32 -16.66 -2.20
CA ASN A 137 -17.86 -16.79 -2.16
C ASN A 137 -17.13 -15.96 -3.27
N ARG A 138 -17.64 -14.76 -3.57
CA ARG A 138 -17.16 -13.93 -4.71
C ARG A 138 -16.84 -12.50 -4.35
N ALA A 139 -17.61 -11.90 -3.42
CA ALA A 139 -17.40 -10.50 -3.08
C ALA A 139 -16.07 -10.36 -2.34
N PRO A 140 -15.19 -9.42 -2.75
CA PRO A 140 -13.91 -9.19 -2.09
C PRO A 140 -14.10 -8.80 -0.62
N ARG A 141 -13.93 -9.76 0.27
CA ARG A 141 -14.03 -9.62 1.74
C ARG A 141 -12.73 -10.04 2.39
N ASN A 142 -12.42 -11.35 2.29
CA ASN A 142 -11.19 -11.89 2.89
C ASN A 142 -9.95 -11.37 2.17
N SER A 143 -9.99 -11.20 0.85
CA SER A 143 -8.88 -10.59 0.09
C SER A 143 -8.60 -9.17 0.56
N ILE A 144 -9.63 -8.32 0.72
CA ILE A 144 -9.45 -6.96 1.22
C ILE A 144 -8.92 -6.95 2.66
N LEU A 145 -9.36 -7.87 3.52
CA LEU A 145 -8.82 -7.99 4.88
C LEU A 145 -7.35 -8.41 4.87
N ALA A 146 -6.97 -9.36 4.02
CA ALA A 146 -5.59 -9.81 3.89
C ALA A 146 -4.68 -8.70 3.32
N GLU A 147 -5.09 -8.03 2.25
CA GLU A 147 -4.41 -6.86 1.68
C GLU A 147 -4.25 -5.75 2.73
N THR A 148 -5.31 -5.46 3.49
CA THR A 148 -5.28 -4.49 4.59
C THR A 148 -4.25 -4.86 5.64
N LEU A 149 -4.22 -6.12 6.09
CA LEU A 149 -3.27 -6.58 7.10
C LEU A 149 -1.81 -6.44 6.65
N VAL A 150 -1.51 -6.85 5.43
CA VAL A 150 -0.15 -6.75 4.87
C VAL A 150 0.28 -5.28 4.77
N LEU A 151 -0.61 -4.40 4.31
CA LEU A 151 -0.35 -2.96 4.23
C LEU A 151 -0.24 -2.30 5.61
N GLN A 152 -1.02 -2.75 6.60
CA GLN A 152 -0.88 -2.31 7.99
C GLN A 152 0.47 -2.71 8.59
N MET A 153 0.94 -3.95 8.35
CA MET A 153 2.27 -4.37 8.80
C MET A 153 3.36 -3.48 8.20
N LEU A 154 3.30 -3.19 6.90
CA LEU A 154 4.24 -2.29 6.23
C LEU A 154 4.17 -0.87 6.84
N SER A 155 2.95 -0.36 7.09
CA SER A 155 2.74 0.96 7.71
C SER A 155 3.37 1.05 9.11
N VAL A 156 3.23 -0.01 9.93
CA VAL A 156 3.84 -0.04 11.27
C VAL A 156 5.37 -0.02 11.20
N VAL A 157 5.97 -0.76 10.27
CA VAL A 157 7.43 -0.73 10.05
C VAL A 157 7.89 0.67 9.63
N LEU A 158 7.21 1.27 8.65
CA LEU A 158 7.54 2.62 8.18
C LEU A 158 7.39 3.67 9.28
N GLN A 159 6.33 3.60 10.10
CA GLN A 159 6.12 4.50 11.24
C GLN A 159 7.21 4.37 12.30
N ALA A 160 7.62 3.13 12.62
CA ALA A 160 8.69 2.90 13.59
C ALA A 160 10.02 3.50 13.11
N ASP A 161 10.32 3.39 11.83
CA ASP A 161 11.56 3.91 11.24
C ASP A 161 11.53 5.43 11.01
N ALA A 162 10.35 6.02 10.83
CA ALA A 162 10.17 7.46 10.69
C ALA A 162 10.37 8.23 12.00
N HIS A 163 10.35 7.55 13.16
CA HIS A 163 10.49 8.13 14.49
C HIS A 163 9.52 9.29 14.77
N VAL A 164 8.29 9.20 14.24
CA VAL A 164 7.26 10.24 14.41
C VAL A 164 6.94 10.42 15.89
N THR A 165 7.07 11.65 16.37
CA THR A 165 6.73 11.98 17.76
C THR A 165 5.23 12.13 17.97
N PRO A 166 4.73 12.04 19.23
CA PRO A 166 3.33 12.32 19.53
C PRO A 166 2.89 13.71 19.07
N GLU A 167 3.76 14.73 19.22
CA GLU A 167 3.49 16.10 18.77
C GLU A 167 3.32 16.21 17.27
N GLU A 168 4.19 15.54 16.50
CA GLU A 168 4.08 15.49 15.03
C GLU A 168 2.80 14.77 14.61
N TYR A 169 2.44 13.67 15.28
CA TYR A 169 1.20 12.95 15.01
C TYR A 169 -0.04 13.84 15.27
N VAL A 170 -0.06 14.57 16.38
CA VAL A 170 -1.13 15.52 16.71
C VAL A 170 -1.24 16.63 15.67
N MET A 171 -0.13 17.14 15.16
CA MET A 171 -0.13 18.15 14.07
C MET A 171 -0.83 17.64 12.81
N HIS A 172 -0.72 16.37 12.50
CA HIS A 172 -1.42 15.77 11.35
C HIS A 172 -2.92 15.51 11.62
N HIS A 173 -3.36 15.60 12.88
CA HIS A 173 -4.75 15.37 13.32
C HIS A 173 -5.31 16.54 14.13
N PRO A 174 -5.35 17.78 13.59
CA PRO A 174 -5.62 18.99 14.38
C PRO A 174 -7.04 19.06 14.97
N HIS A 175 -7.91 18.14 14.59
CA HIS A 175 -9.28 18.07 15.06
C HIS A 175 -9.64 16.69 15.60
N GLY A 176 -10.60 16.64 16.51
CA GLY A 176 -11.10 15.40 17.11
C GLY A 176 -10.25 14.89 18.28
N ALA A 177 -10.49 13.65 18.69
CA ALA A 177 -9.84 13.04 19.85
C ALA A 177 -8.34 12.80 19.65
N LEU A 178 -7.92 12.55 18.41
CA LEU A 178 -6.53 12.29 18.03
C LEU A 178 -5.67 13.56 17.98
N GLY A 179 -6.27 14.75 18.02
CA GLY A 179 -5.58 16.03 17.97
C GLY A 179 -5.11 16.53 19.34
N LYS A 180 -5.00 15.65 20.34
CA LYS A 180 -4.55 15.98 21.70
C LYS A 180 -3.51 14.96 22.14
N LEU A 181 -2.44 15.44 22.78
CA LEU A 181 -1.50 14.56 23.47
C LEU A 181 -2.22 13.79 24.58
N ARG A 182 -1.86 12.56 24.80
CA ARG A 182 -2.31 11.73 25.92
C ARG A 182 -1.50 12.07 27.17
N GLU A 183 -2.01 11.71 28.34
CA GLU A 183 -1.35 12.01 29.62
C GLU A 183 0.04 11.37 29.74
N ASP A 184 0.27 10.22 29.09
CA ASP A 184 1.53 9.48 29.04
C ASP A 184 2.49 9.99 27.96
N GLU A 185 2.10 10.96 27.14
CA GLU A 185 2.88 11.57 26.05
C GLU A 185 3.39 12.99 26.39
N VAL A 186 3.06 13.51 27.59
CA VAL A 186 3.40 14.87 28.05
C VAL A 186 4.63 14.89 28.95
#